data_3e2b8a2ad1e1e0ff6525fb5f72ac6170
#
_entry.id   3e2b8a2ad1e1e0ff6525fb5f72ac6170
#
_cell.length_a   1.000
_cell.length_b   1.000
_cell.length_c   1.000
_cell.angle_alpha   90.00
_cell.angle_beta   90.00
_cell.angle_gamma   90.00
#
_symmetry.space_group_name_H-M   'P 1'
#
loop_
_entity.id
_entity.type
_entity.pdbx_description
1 polymer ?
#
loop_
_entity_poly.entity_id
_entity_poly.type
_entity_poly.pdbx_seq_one_letter_code
_entity_poly.pdbx_strand_id
1 'polypeptide(L)'
;MSWVAFDRALRIARDQGLPIDQAKLTAQRDTIYRQIMDRGWNAKRGAFVQHYNTDVLDASLLMMPLVGFIAPQDPMWLSTLRAMDKELVSDSLVYRYDPSASPDGLRGHEGTFSIATYWYVDALARSGRLEEASYVFEKMDTYANHLGLFSEQIGLTGGQQGNFPQAFTHLALINAAMNLNYQLDHGLGNVGLGEIEQRLTGL
;
A
#
# COMPACT_ATOMS: atom_id res chain seq x y z
N MET A 1 -5.24 -0.97 -10.38
CA MET A 1 -4.77 0.28 -11.03
C MET A 1 -5.75 0.86 -12.06
N SER A 2 -6.58 0.06 -12.78
CA SER A 2 -7.55 0.61 -13.78
C SER A 2 -8.51 1.65 -13.18
N TRP A 3 -9.05 1.41 -11.98
CA TRP A 3 -9.86 2.39 -11.27
C TRP A 3 -9.10 3.70 -11.03
N VAL A 4 -7.85 3.61 -10.59
CA VAL A 4 -6.98 4.77 -10.31
C VAL A 4 -6.78 5.61 -11.57
N ALA A 5 -6.60 4.98 -12.73
CA ALA A 5 -6.42 5.70 -14.00
C ALA A 5 -7.64 6.58 -14.32
N PHE A 6 -8.86 6.05 -14.19
CA PHE A 6 -10.08 6.83 -14.40
C PHE A 6 -10.27 7.91 -13.34
N ASP A 7 -10.02 7.61 -12.06
CA ASP A 7 -10.13 8.58 -10.98
C ASP A 7 -9.16 9.75 -11.18
N ARG A 8 -7.90 9.47 -11.49
CA ARG A 8 -6.88 10.52 -11.72
C ARG A 8 -7.17 11.32 -12.99
N ALA A 9 -7.63 10.68 -14.08
CA ALA A 9 -8.03 11.40 -15.30
C ALA A 9 -9.17 12.40 -15.00
N LEU A 10 -10.18 12.00 -14.22
CA LEU A 10 -11.28 12.87 -13.81
C LEU A 10 -10.79 14.05 -12.95
N ARG A 11 -9.89 13.80 -11.98
CA ARG A 11 -9.33 14.85 -11.12
C ARG A 11 -8.51 15.85 -11.92
N ILE A 12 -7.54 15.35 -12.72
CA ILE A 12 -6.68 16.21 -13.54
C ILE A 12 -7.51 17.06 -14.50
N ALA A 13 -8.51 16.46 -15.17
CA ALA A 13 -9.33 17.21 -16.10
C ALA A 13 -10.14 18.30 -15.40
N ARG A 14 -10.71 18.01 -14.22
CA ARG A 14 -11.41 19.02 -13.42
C ARG A 14 -10.47 20.14 -12.96
N ASP A 15 -9.32 19.79 -12.43
CA ASP A 15 -8.40 20.74 -11.79
C ASP A 15 -7.69 21.61 -12.84
N GLN A 16 -7.49 21.08 -14.05
CA GLN A 16 -6.85 21.79 -15.18
C GLN A 16 -7.85 22.32 -16.22
N GLY A 17 -9.16 22.15 -16.01
CA GLY A 17 -10.17 22.59 -16.97
C GLY A 17 -10.11 21.88 -18.33
N LEU A 18 -9.63 20.62 -18.39
CA LEU A 18 -9.44 19.90 -19.64
C LEU A 18 -10.76 19.31 -20.15
N PRO A 19 -11.03 19.36 -21.46
CA PRO A 19 -12.22 18.79 -22.06
C PRO A 19 -12.17 17.27 -22.04
N ILE A 20 -13.14 16.63 -21.36
CA ILE A 20 -13.31 15.18 -21.32
C ILE A 20 -14.79 14.81 -21.33
N ASP A 21 -15.10 13.58 -21.73
CA ASP A 21 -16.40 12.97 -21.47
C ASP A 21 -16.50 12.50 -20.01
N GLN A 22 -16.81 13.46 -19.14
CA GLN A 22 -16.86 13.23 -17.68
C GLN A 22 -17.89 12.14 -17.32
N ALA A 23 -19.02 12.10 -17.98
CA ALA A 23 -20.08 11.12 -17.70
C ALA A 23 -19.61 9.69 -18.02
N LYS A 24 -18.98 9.51 -19.18
CA LYS A 24 -18.42 8.22 -19.60
C LYS A 24 -17.31 7.74 -18.66
N LEU A 25 -16.35 8.60 -18.33
CA LEU A 25 -15.23 8.21 -17.46
C LEU A 25 -15.72 7.91 -16.03
N THR A 26 -16.65 8.66 -15.49
CA THR A 26 -17.29 8.40 -14.19
C THR A 26 -17.99 7.04 -14.19
N ALA A 27 -18.81 6.76 -15.22
CA ALA A 27 -19.50 5.48 -15.33
C ALA A 27 -18.54 4.28 -15.38
N GLN A 28 -17.42 4.41 -16.10
CA GLN A 28 -16.38 3.37 -16.15
C GLN A 28 -15.68 3.19 -14.80
N ARG A 29 -15.28 4.28 -14.16
CA ARG A 29 -14.67 4.24 -12.81
C ARG A 29 -15.57 3.52 -11.82
N ASP A 30 -16.86 3.90 -11.79
CA ASP A 30 -17.83 3.35 -10.83
C ASP A 30 -18.20 1.90 -11.14
N THR A 31 -18.14 1.50 -12.41
CA THR A 31 -18.30 0.09 -12.81
C THR A 31 -17.15 -0.76 -12.30
N ILE A 32 -15.90 -0.28 -12.48
CA ILE A 32 -14.71 -0.96 -11.98
C ILE A 32 -14.73 -1.03 -10.44
N TYR A 33 -15.13 0.06 -9.77
CA TYR A 33 -15.28 0.09 -8.31
C TYR A 33 -16.22 -1.03 -7.83
N ARG A 34 -17.45 -1.05 -8.37
CA ARG A 34 -18.43 -2.07 -7.99
C ARG A 34 -17.94 -3.49 -8.26
N GLN A 35 -17.29 -3.70 -9.39
CA GLN A 35 -16.73 -5.03 -9.73
C GLN A 35 -15.65 -5.46 -8.75
N ILE A 36 -14.76 -4.56 -8.32
CA ILE A 36 -13.70 -4.88 -7.34
C ILE A 36 -14.32 -5.14 -5.97
N MET A 37 -15.29 -4.33 -5.53
CA MET A 37 -15.95 -4.52 -4.24
C MET A 37 -16.73 -5.83 -4.17
N ASP A 38 -17.38 -6.23 -5.27
CA ASP A 38 -18.15 -7.48 -5.35
C ASP A 38 -17.26 -8.72 -5.50
N ARG A 39 -16.32 -8.70 -6.45
CA ARG A 39 -15.56 -9.88 -6.85
C ARG A 39 -14.17 -9.99 -6.22
N GLY A 40 -13.61 -8.87 -5.77
CA GLY A 40 -12.33 -8.83 -5.06
C GLY A 40 -12.46 -9.13 -3.57
N TRP A 41 -13.66 -9.03 -3.01
CA TRP A 41 -13.95 -9.40 -1.62
C TRP A 41 -14.26 -10.89 -1.50
N ASN A 42 -13.49 -11.59 -0.69
CA ASN A 42 -13.77 -12.98 -0.34
C ASN A 42 -14.49 -13.02 1.02
N ALA A 43 -15.81 -13.24 1.01
CA ALA A 43 -16.64 -13.21 2.22
C ALA A 43 -16.28 -14.34 3.21
N LYS A 44 -15.84 -15.51 2.70
CA LYS A 44 -15.40 -16.62 3.57
C LYS A 44 -14.12 -16.29 4.32
N ARG A 45 -13.23 -15.55 3.67
CA ARG A 45 -11.97 -15.10 4.25
C ARG A 45 -12.14 -13.82 5.08
N GLY A 46 -13.14 -13.00 4.75
CA GLY A 46 -13.33 -11.69 5.33
C GLY A 46 -12.24 -10.69 4.89
N ALA A 47 -11.73 -10.80 3.67
CA ALA A 47 -10.66 -9.95 3.16
C ALA A 47 -10.75 -9.76 1.64
N PHE A 48 -10.21 -8.65 1.13
CA PHE A 48 -9.86 -8.53 -0.28
C PHE A 48 -8.72 -9.49 -0.62
N VAL A 49 -8.68 -9.96 -1.86
CA VAL A 49 -7.76 -11.00 -2.32
C VAL A 49 -6.99 -10.56 -3.58
N GLN A 50 -5.89 -11.24 -3.88
CA GLN A 50 -4.95 -10.95 -4.95
C GLN A 50 -5.62 -10.79 -6.32
N HIS A 51 -6.52 -11.71 -6.66
CA HIS A 51 -7.30 -11.67 -7.90
C HIS A 51 -8.67 -12.33 -7.69
N TYR A 52 -9.59 -12.18 -8.66
CA TYR A 52 -10.92 -12.78 -8.55
C TYR A 52 -10.84 -14.30 -8.49
N ASN A 53 -11.73 -14.90 -7.69
CA ASN A 53 -11.86 -16.36 -7.50
C ASN A 53 -10.63 -17.01 -6.84
N THR A 54 -9.90 -16.29 -6.01
CA THR A 54 -8.84 -16.83 -5.15
C THR A 54 -9.15 -16.59 -3.68
N ASP A 55 -8.35 -17.18 -2.81
CA ASP A 55 -8.30 -16.87 -1.38
C ASP A 55 -6.90 -16.37 -0.94
N VAL A 56 -6.00 -16.11 -1.90
CA VAL A 56 -4.62 -15.67 -1.65
C VAL A 56 -4.57 -14.17 -1.38
N LEU A 57 -3.75 -13.77 -0.39
CA LEU A 57 -3.42 -12.37 -0.11
C LEU A 57 -2.18 -11.93 -0.91
N ASP A 58 -2.09 -10.63 -1.16
CA ASP A 58 -0.94 -10.00 -1.81
C ASP A 58 -0.71 -8.62 -1.20
N ALA A 59 0.55 -8.27 -0.96
CA ALA A 59 0.91 -6.99 -0.35
C ALA A 59 0.48 -5.76 -1.19
N SER A 60 0.24 -5.92 -2.49
CA SER A 60 -0.30 -4.84 -3.32
C SER A 60 -1.69 -4.35 -2.88
N LEU A 61 -2.43 -5.16 -2.10
CA LEU A 61 -3.68 -4.73 -1.48
C LEU A 61 -3.49 -3.56 -0.52
N LEU A 62 -2.29 -3.41 0.10
CA LEU A 62 -1.93 -2.26 0.93
C LEU A 62 -2.07 -0.93 0.19
N MET A 63 -1.99 -0.95 -1.13
CA MET A 63 -2.19 0.23 -1.96
C MET A 63 -3.65 0.74 -2.01
N MET A 64 -4.64 -0.06 -1.62
CA MET A 64 -6.06 0.33 -1.77
C MET A 64 -6.40 1.66 -1.07
N PRO A 65 -6.09 1.85 0.22
CA PRO A 65 -6.31 3.15 0.87
C PRO A 65 -5.32 4.23 0.40
N LEU A 66 -4.09 3.86 0.06
CA LEU A 66 -3.06 4.81 -0.38
C LEU A 66 -3.48 5.53 -1.68
N VAL A 67 -4.13 4.80 -2.59
CA VAL A 67 -4.63 5.39 -3.85
C VAL A 67 -6.03 6.00 -3.71
N GLY A 68 -6.63 5.95 -2.52
CA GLY A 68 -7.96 6.48 -2.25
C GLY A 68 -9.11 5.63 -2.82
N PHE A 69 -8.87 4.33 -3.06
CA PHE A 69 -9.91 3.41 -3.53
C PHE A 69 -10.92 3.08 -2.43
N ILE A 70 -10.45 2.92 -1.20
CA ILE A 70 -11.25 2.60 -0.01
C ILE A 70 -10.79 3.50 1.15
N ALA A 71 -11.72 3.85 2.04
CA ALA A 71 -11.36 4.65 3.21
C ALA A 71 -10.47 3.83 4.16
N PRO A 72 -9.44 4.44 4.78
CA PRO A 72 -8.56 3.74 5.71
C PRO A 72 -9.25 3.17 6.95
N GLN A 73 -10.44 3.68 7.28
CA GLN A 73 -11.28 3.25 8.40
C GLN A 73 -12.42 2.31 7.98
N ASP A 74 -12.52 1.97 6.68
CA ASP A 74 -13.56 1.06 6.19
C ASP A 74 -13.44 -0.31 6.85
N PRO A 75 -14.54 -0.90 7.39
CA PRO A 75 -14.48 -2.20 8.06
C PRO A 75 -13.95 -3.34 7.19
N MET A 76 -14.22 -3.33 5.88
CA MET A 76 -13.70 -4.35 4.94
C MET A 76 -12.19 -4.19 4.78
N TRP A 77 -11.71 -2.95 4.69
CA TRP A 77 -10.28 -2.68 4.65
C TRP A 77 -9.58 -3.09 5.95
N LEU A 78 -10.09 -2.68 7.11
CA LEU A 78 -9.52 -3.06 8.40
C LEU A 78 -9.53 -4.58 8.62
N SER A 79 -10.51 -5.28 8.09
CA SER A 79 -10.54 -6.75 8.11
C SER A 79 -9.46 -7.35 7.21
N THR A 80 -9.24 -6.77 6.02
CA THR A 80 -8.15 -7.17 5.11
C THR A 80 -6.79 -6.95 5.75
N LEU A 81 -6.56 -5.78 6.36
CA LEU A 81 -5.31 -5.47 7.04
C LEU A 81 -5.01 -6.48 8.16
N ARG A 82 -6.02 -6.83 8.99
CA ARG A 82 -5.86 -7.88 10.01
C ARG A 82 -5.55 -9.27 9.45
N ALA A 83 -6.05 -9.59 8.27
CA ALA A 83 -5.70 -10.85 7.60
C ALA A 83 -4.24 -10.82 7.12
N MET A 84 -3.78 -9.68 6.60
CA MET A 84 -2.39 -9.49 6.20
C MET A 84 -1.43 -9.54 7.39
N ASP A 85 -1.79 -8.94 8.55
CA ASP A 85 -1.02 -9.04 9.80
C ASP A 85 -0.67 -10.49 10.15
N LYS A 86 -1.61 -11.40 9.92
CA LYS A 86 -1.46 -12.81 10.30
C LYS A 86 -0.69 -13.67 9.30
N GLU A 87 -0.70 -13.30 8.03
CA GLU A 87 -0.25 -14.19 6.96
C GLU A 87 0.96 -13.66 6.19
N LEU A 88 1.05 -12.35 6.02
CA LEU A 88 2.12 -11.73 5.23
C LEU A 88 3.15 -11.01 6.09
N VAL A 89 2.89 -10.81 7.40
CA VAL A 89 3.82 -10.13 8.30
C VAL A 89 4.59 -11.14 9.12
N SER A 90 5.91 -11.06 9.08
CA SER A 90 6.82 -11.84 9.89
C SER A 90 7.89 -10.94 10.49
N ASP A 91 7.99 -10.93 11.82
CA ASP A 91 8.94 -10.07 12.53
C ASP A 91 8.85 -8.60 12.11
N SER A 92 7.62 -8.10 11.94
CA SER A 92 7.27 -6.73 11.49
C SER A 92 7.59 -6.41 10.03
N LEU A 93 8.20 -7.32 9.27
CA LEU A 93 8.48 -7.18 7.85
C LEU A 93 7.43 -7.92 7.01
N VAL A 94 7.18 -7.44 5.79
CA VAL A 94 6.07 -7.90 4.95
C VAL A 94 6.57 -8.69 3.75
N TYR A 95 6.07 -9.92 3.60
CA TYR A 95 6.20 -10.70 2.36
C TYR A 95 5.31 -10.13 1.27
N ARG A 96 5.74 -10.21 0.02
CA ARG A 96 4.95 -9.78 -1.13
C ARG A 96 3.67 -10.61 -1.27
N TYR A 97 3.78 -11.91 -1.19
CA TYR A 97 2.73 -12.93 -1.15
C TYR A 97 3.31 -14.23 -0.61
N ASP A 98 2.47 -15.25 -0.41
CA ASP A 98 2.94 -16.61 -0.13
C ASP A 98 3.29 -17.32 -1.45
N PRO A 99 4.57 -17.60 -1.75
CA PRO A 99 4.98 -18.27 -2.97
C PRO A 99 4.40 -19.69 -3.12
N SER A 100 4.05 -20.35 -2.02
CA SER A 100 3.44 -21.67 -2.05
C SER A 100 2.00 -21.64 -2.52
N ALA A 101 1.27 -20.57 -2.19
CA ALA A 101 -0.12 -20.34 -2.58
C ALA A 101 -0.26 -19.62 -3.94
N SER A 102 0.77 -18.88 -4.36
CA SER A 102 0.81 -18.14 -5.63
C SER A 102 2.15 -18.35 -6.35
N PRO A 103 2.37 -19.53 -6.97
CA PRO A 103 3.64 -19.81 -7.65
C PRO A 103 3.89 -18.84 -8.80
N ASP A 104 5.05 -18.16 -8.77
CA ASP A 104 5.47 -17.20 -9.81
C ASP A 104 6.46 -17.80 -10.84
N GLY A 105 6.78 -19.08 -10.71
CA GLY A 105 7.71 -19.79 -11.58
C GLY A 105 9.19 -19.58 -11.22
N LEU A 106 9.49 -18.79 -10.20
CA LEU A 106 10.85 -18.58 -9.72
C LEU A 106 11.24 -19.67 -8.72
N ARG A 107 12.52 -20.02 -8.70
CA ARG A 107 13.06 -20.98 -7.74
C ARG A 107 13.74 -20.20 -6.60
N GLY A 108 13.44 -20.56 -5.36
CA GLY A 108 14.08 -20.00 -4.16
C GLY A 108 13.07 -19.52 -3.12
N HIS A 109 13.60 -19.04 -2.01
CA HIS A 109 12.81 -18.38 -0.97
C HIS A 109 12.97 -16.87 -1.13
N GLU A 110 11.87 -16.16 -1.39
CA GLU A 110 11.87 -14.71 -1.33
C GLU A 110 12.03 -14.26 0.12
N GLY A 111 12.78 -13.17 0.33
CA GLY A 111 12.79 -12.42 1.58
C GLY A 111 11.52 -11.58 1.73
N THR A 112 11.44 -10.81 2.83
CA THR A 112 10.42 -9.79 2.98
C THR A 112 10.70 -8.63 2.03
N PHE A 113 9.64 -8.03 1.51
CA PHE A 113 9.74 -7.05 0.43
C PHE A 113 9.74 -5.63 1.03
N SER A 114 10.86 -4.92 0.93
CA SER A 114 11.06 -3.65 1.63
C SER A 114 10.00 -2.60 1.29
N ILE A 115 9.62 -2.45 0.02
CA ILE A 115 8.55 -1.54 -0.40
C ILE A 115 7.20 -1.89 0.24
N ALA A 116 6.88 -3.20 0.35
CA ALA A 116 5.63 -3.65 0.96
C ALA A 116 5.60 -3.35 2.46
N THR A 117 6.74 -3.44 3.13
CA THR A 117 6.86 -3.07 4.55
C THR A 117 6.59 -1.57 4.75
N TYR A 118 7.09 -0.69 3.89
CA TYR A 118 6.76 0.75 3.96
C TYR A 118 5.29 1.04 3.60
N TRP A 119 4.68 0.31 2.65
CA TRP A 119 3.23 0.40 2.43
C TRP A 119 2.42 -0.05 3.65
N TYR A 120 2.92 -1.04 4.37
CA TYR A 120 2.30 -1.50 5.61
C TYR A 120 2.39 -0.44 6.72
N VAL A 121 3.54 0.22 6.89
CA VAL A 121 3.69 1.38 7.78
C VAL A 121 2.64 2.45 7.46
N ASP A 122 2.51 2.82 6.18
CA ASP A 122 1.54 3.83 5.75
C ASP A 122 0.09 3.37 6.01
N ALA A 123 -0.23 2.11 5.74
CA ALA A 123 -1.54 1.53 6.01
C ALA A 123 -1.89 1.48 7.51
N LEU A 124 -0.93 1.13 8.37
CA LEU A 124 -1.06 1.16 9.82
C LEU A 124 -1.33 2.59 10.31
N ALA A 125 -0.51 3.55 9.88
CA ALA A 125 -0.65 4.95 10.27
C ALA A 125 -2.03 5.50 9.90
N ARG A 126 -2.50 5.28 8.67
CA ARG A 126 -3.83 5.70 8.19
C ARG A 126 -4.98 4.98 8.91
N SER A 127 -4.77 3.77 9.38
CA SER A 127 -5.79 3.03 10.15
C SER A 127 -5.82 3.39 11.63
N GLY A 128 -4.90 4.24 12.11
CA GLY A 128 -4.80 4.68 13.51
C GLY A 128 -3.92 3.82 14.41
N ARG A 129 -3.21 2.87 13.84
CA ARG A 129 -2.26 2.00 14.56
C ARG A 129 -0.87 2.66 14.60
N LEU A 130 -0.80 3.88 15.19
CA LEU A 130 0.39 4.74 15.10
C LEU A 130 1.60 4.18 15.82
N GLU A 131 1.43 3.58 16.99
CA GLU A 131 2.52 2.94 17.74
C GLU A 131 3.15 1.79 16.95
N GLU A 132 2.30 0.96 16.33
CA GLU A 132 2.77 -0.14 15.50
C GLU A 132 3.45 0.37 14.23
N ALA A 133 2.90 1.40 13.59
CA ALA A 133 3.50 2.03 12.43
C ALA A 133 4.89 2.58 12.74
N SER A 134 5.05 3.28 13.88
CA SER A 134 6.34 3.80 14.35
C SER A 134 7.34 2.66 14.60
N TYR A 135 6.89 1.61 15.29
CA TYR A 135 7.74 0.46 15.57
C TYR A 135 8.24 -0.23 14.30
N VAL A 136 7.35 -0.48 13.31
CA VAL A 136 7.74 -1.09 12.03
C VAL A 136 8.69 -0.19 11.25
N PHE A 137 8.43 1.13 11.26
CA PHE A 137 9.28 2.12 10.59
C PHE A 137 10.70 2.13 11.19
N GLU A 138 10.82 2.26 12.51
CA GLU A 138 12.10 2.23 13.23
C GLU A 138 12.85 0.91 13.01
N LYS A 139 12.12 -0.20 12.99
CA LYS A 139 12.72 -1.51 12.70
C LYS A 139 13.29 -1.56 11.29
N MET A 140 12.57 -1.06 10.29
CA MET A 140 13.11 -0.97 8.92
C MET A 140 14.40 -0.15 8.85
N ASP A 141 14.51 0.94 9.62
CA ASP A 141 15.72 1.76 9.67
C ASP A 141 16.96 0.96 10.10
N THR A 142 16.80 -0.06 10.93
CA THR A 142 17.93 -0.92 11.35
C THR A 142 18.53 -1.74 10.22
N TYR A 143 17.84 -1.91 9.11
CA TYR A 143 18.32 -2.60 7.91
C TYR A 143 18.98 -1.68 6.88
N ALA A 144 19.00 -0.37 7.12
CA ALA A 144 19.74 0.57 6.28
C ALA A 144 21.25 0.28 6.35
N ASN A 145 21.96 0.49 5.22
CA ASN A 145 23.40 0.52 5.29
C ASN A 145 23.91 1.84 5.93
N HIS A 146 25.23 1.98 6.06
CA HIS A 146 25.87 3.17 6.64
C HIS A 146 25.59 4.50 5.88
N LEU A 147 25.00 4.44 4.71
CA LEU A 147 24.56 5.62 3.92
C LEU A 147 23.04 5.83 3.95
N GLY A 148 22.30 5.06 4.77
CA GLY A 148 20.84 5.13 4.81
C GLY A 148 20.15 4.50 3.60
N LEU A 149 20.81 3.57 2.89
CA LEU A 149 20.26 2.96 1.67
C LEU A 149 19.71 1.57 1.94
N PHE A 150 18.62 1.24 1.24
CA PHE A 150 17.87 -0.01 1.36
C PHE A 150 17.86 -0.83 0.07
N SER A 151 17.80 -2.14 0.22
CA SER A 151 17.61 -3.11 -0.84
C SER A 151 16.12 -3.35 -1.16
N GLU A 152 15.89 -4.16 -2.18
CA GLU A 152 14.59 -4.65 -2.59
C GLU A 152 13.96 -5.56 -1.54
N GLN A 153 14.75 -6.45 -0.95
CA GLN A 153 14.31 -7.45 0.00
C GLN A 153 15.24 -7.56 1.20
N ILE A 154 14.69 -7.98 2.32
CA ILE A 154 15.43 -8.40 3.50
C ILE A 154 15.26 -9.92 3.66
N GLY A 155 16.37 -10.65 3.61
CA GLY A 155 16.38 -12.09 3.76
C GLY A 155 16.08 -12.54 5.20
N LEU A 156 15.81 -13.83 5.38
CA LEU A 156 15.46 -14.43 6.68
C LEU A 156 16.53 -14.24 7.77
N THR A 157 17.76 -13.98 7.37
CA THR A 157 18.89 -13.72 8.29
C THR A 157 19.20 -12.23 8.44
N GLY A 158 18.34 -11.35 7.94
CA GLY A 158 18.52 -9.89 7.97
C GLY A 158 19.45 -9.33 6.89
N GLY A 159 19.98 -10.16 6.00
CA GLY A 159 20.81 -9.71 4.89
C GLY A 159 20.02 -9.02 3.79
N GLN A 160 20.57 -7.97 3.23
CA GLN A 160 19.99 -7.27 2.09
C GLN A 160 20.07 -8.12 0.81
N GLN A 161 18.97 -8.19 0.04
CA GLN A 161 18.85 -9.02 -1.16
C GLN A 161 18.17 -8.24 -2.30
N GLY A 162 18.35 -8.76 -3.53
CA GLY A 162 17.78 -8.14 -4.73
C GLY A 162 18.51 -6.88 -5.16
N ASN A 163 17.81 -5.98 -5.84
CA ASN A 163 18.38 -4.72 -6.32
C ASN A 163 18.78 -3.81 -5.13
N PHE A 164 19.98 -3.24 -5.22
CA PHE A 164 20.50 -2.32 -4.20
C PHE A 164 21.32 -1.19 -4.84
N PRO A 165 21.11 0.09 -4.43
CA PRO A 165 19.92 0.55 -3.70
C PRO A 165 18.68 0.50 -4.60
N GLN A 166 17.50 0.23 -4.02
CA GLN A 166 16.27 0.19 -4.80
C GLN A 166 15.48 1.49 -4.67
N ALA A 167 15.25 2.19 -5.80
CA ALA A 167 14.53 3.46 -5.84
C ALA A 167 13.08 3.33 -5.34
N PHE A 168 12.36 2.28 -5.71
CA PHE A 168 10.97 2.07 -5.27
C PHE A 168 10.84 1.93 -3.75
N THR A 169 11.78 1.26 -3.11
CA THR A 169 11.85 1.16 -1.64
C THR A 169 11.99 2.55 -1.02
N HIS A 170 12.89 3.40 -1.56
CA HIS A 170 13.10 4.76 -1.03
C HIS A 170 11.91 5.68 -1.29
N LEU A 171 11.20 5.55 -2.41
CA LEU A 171 9.96 6.30 -2.65
C LEU A 171 8.87 5.92 -1.64
N ALA A 172 8.74 4.63 -1.33
CA ALA A 172 7.78 4.17 -0.31
C ALA A 172 8.18 4.62 1.10
N LEU A 173 9.49 4.60 1.44
CA LEU A 173 10.02 5.14 2.69
C LEU A 173 9.63 6.62 2.87
N ILE A 174 9.88 7.46 1.86
CA ILE A 174 9.55 8.88 1.92
C ILE A 174 8.05 9.08 2.17
N ASN A 175 7.19 8.39 1.42
CA ASN A 175 5.75 8.48 1.60
C ASN A 175 5.30 8.02 3.00
N ALA A 176 5.83 6.89 3.47
CA ALA A 176 5.51 6.35 4.80
C ALA A 176 5.96 7.31 5.91
N ALA A 177 7.19 7.85 5.83
CA ALA A 177 7.72 8.80 6.79
C ALA A 177 6.87 10.06 6.87
N MET A 178 6.55 10.66 5.71
CA MET A 178 5.73 11.88 5.65
C MET A 178 4.33 11.66 6.21
N ASN A 179 3.68 10.56 5.84
CA ASN A 179 2.35 10.27 6.33
C ASN A 179 2.33 9.92 7.82
N LEU A 180 3.27 9.10 8.29
CA LEU A 180 3.40 8.74 9.70
C LEU A 180 3.62 10.01 10.56
N ASN A 181 4.58 10.85 10.17
CA ASN A 181 4.84 12.11 10.87
C ASN A 181 3.59 13.00 10.91
N TYR A 182 2.88 13.12 9.78
CA TYR A 182 1.64 13.88 9.75
C TYR A 182 0.59 13.35 10.72
N GLN A 183 0.39 12.01 10.75
CA GLN A 183 -0.62 11.39 11.64
C GLN A 183 -0.22 11.52 13.13
N LEU A 184 1.07 11.46 13.43
CA LEU A 184 1.57 11.67 14.80
C LEU A 184 1.31 13.11 15.28
N ASP A 185 1.49 14.12 14.40
CA ASP A 185 1.32 15.52 14.74
C ASP A 185 -0.16 15.95 14.82
N HIS A 186 -1.04 15.38 14.01
CA HIS A 186 -2.41 15.87 13.80
C HIS A 186 -3.51 14.88 14.22
N GLY A 187 -3.14 13.65 14.58
CA GLY A 187 -4.09 12.56 14.84
C GLY A 187 -4.72 12.04 13.55
N LEU A 188 -5.74 11.19 13.70
CA LEU A 188 -6.46 10.59 12.57
C LEU A 188 -7.28 11.65 11.81
N GLY A 189 -6.63 12.36 10.92
CA GLY A 189 -7.27 13.23 9.93
C GLY A 189 -7.39 12.51 8.59
N ASN A 190 -8.49 12.73 7.88
CA ASN A 190 -8.62 12.34 6.47
C ASN A 190 -7.68 13.18 5.59
N VAL A 191 -6.39 12.88 5.62
CA VAL A 191 -5.47 13.49 4.67
C VAL A 191 -5.60 12.72 3.36
N GLY A 192 -6.40 13.24 2.46
CA GLY A 192 -6.32 12.84 1.06
C GLY A 192 -4.93 13.17 0.52
N LEU A 193 -4.41 12.35 -0.39
CA LEU A 193 -3.16 12.62 -1.12
C LEU A 193 -3.08 14.06 -1.66
N GLY A 194 -4.21 14.73 -1.93
CA GLY A 194 -4.28 16.12 -2.37
C GLY A 194 -3.75 17.16 -1.36
N GLU A 195 -3.82 16.92 -0.06
CA GLU A 195 -3.28 17.88 0.92
C GLU A 195 -1.76 17.75 1.07
N ILE A 196 -1.22 16.55 0.89
CA ILE A 196 0.24 16.34 0.84
C ILE A 196 0.80 17.00 -0.43
N GLU A 197 0.13 16.81 -1.59
CA GLU A 197 0.50 17.46 -2.84
C GLU A 197 0.44 18.99 -2.76
N GLN A 198 -0.58 19.57 -2.14
CA GLN A 198 -0.68 21.04 -1.96
C GLN A 198 0.44 21.61 -1.10
N ARG A 199 0.95 20.86 -0.13
CA ARG A 199 2.08 21.32 0.71
C ARG A 199 3.43 21.17 0.01
N LEU A 200 3.60 20.16 -0.87
CA LEU A 200 4.80 19.99 -1.67
C LEU A 200 4.91 21.01 -2.81
N THR A 201 3.78 21.52 -3.32
CA THR A 201 3.75 22.54 -4.37
C THR A 201 3.69 23.97 -3.85
N GLY A 202 3.51 24.15 -2.56
CA GLY A 202 3.53 25.45 -1.86
C GLY A 202 4.91 25.89 -1.37
N LEU A 203 5.99 25.22 -1.85
CA LEU A 203 7.39 25.67 -1.79
C LEU A 203 7.76 26.41 -3.10
#